data_bf2f28d988d74ea0ea481a61e1082ac9
#
_entry.id   bf2f28d988d74ea0ea481a61e1082ac9
#
_cell.length_a   1.000
_cell.length_b   1.000
_cell.length_c   1.000
_cell.angle_alpha   90.00
_cell.angle_beta   90.00
_cell.angle_gamma   90.00
#
_symmetry.space_group_name_H-M   'P 1'
#
loop_
_entity.id
_entity.type
_entity.pdbx_description
1 polymer ?
#
loop_
_entity_poly.entity_id
_entity_poly.type
_entity_poly.pdbx_seq_one_letter_code
_entity_poly.pdbx_strand_id
1 'polypeptide(L)'
;DTLKSIQKSYPKAKVGSAVLLNVKTGEVLAMCSTPVLSPDDFKGHLDSKLNDYYFPQGDKYNPLNPGAETNRAIQSGSTFKPITGMAAMEKGMMNPLNDRVNCKGRYWVAPYIKCTGVHGFVNYYSAMAHSCNTYFQEMGRRAGKDEIINVAQQFGLGSKTGIDLPQESSGLLPTPAWKKEVNSLLTNRKYDALREQLEDKYDKLIN
;
A
#
# COMPACT_ATOMS: atom_id res chain seq x y z
N ASP A 1 22.05 -4.40 -6.07
CA ASP A 1 22.97 -3.36 -5.57
C ASP A 1 22.27 -2.03 -5.32
N THR A 2 21.44 -1.54 -6.25
CA THR A 2 20.72 -0.27 -6.11
C THR A 2 19.81 -0.26 -4.87
N LEU A 3 19.02 -1.30 -4.63
CA LEU A 3 18.15 -1.40 -3.44
C LEU A 3 18.97 -1.37 -2.15
N LYS A 4 20.10 -2.07 -2.10
CA LYS A 4 21.02 -2.05 -0.95
C LYS A 4 21.63 -0.66 -0.74
N SER A 5 21.99 0.04 -1.81
CA SER A 5 22.49 1.42 -1.76
C SER A 5 21.44 2.39 -1.20
N ILE A 6 20.19 2.26 -1.67
CA ILE A 6 19.06 3.07 -1.16
C ILE A 6 18.85 2.80 0.34
N GLN A 7 18.87 1.55 0.78
CA GLN A 7 18.71 1.22 2.20
C GLN A 7 19.85 1.78 3.06
N LYS A 8 21.09 1.81 2.54
CA LYS A 8 22.22 2.43 3.23
C LYS A 8 22.03 3.94 3.41
N SER A 9 21.48 4.61 2.39
CA SER A 9 21.21 6.06 2.44
C SER A 9 19.97 6.39 3.27
N TYR A 10 19.03 5.46 3.36
CA TYR A 10 17.76 5.62 4.09
C TYR A 10 17.54 4.47 5.08
N PRO A 11 18.16 4.51 6.28
CA PRO A 11 18.13 3.39 7.24
C PRO A 11 16.72 2.96 7.72
N LYS A 12 15.72 3.82 7.52
CA LYS A 12 14.32 3.51 7.81
C LYS A 12 13.66 2.63 6.73
N ALA A 13 14.26 2.55 5.54
CA ALA A 13 13.79 1.69 4.46
C ALA A 13 14.25 0.24 4.71
N LYS A 14 13.46 -0.53 5.45
CA LYS A 14 13.80 -1.89 5.88
C LYS A 14 13.61 -2.95 4.79
N VAL A 15 12.71 -2.70 3.86
CA VAL A 15 12.36 -3.63 2.78
C VAL A 15 12.32 -2.86 1.46
N GLY A 16 12.77 -3.49 0.41
CA GLY A 16 12.62 -2.99 -0.95
C GLY A 16 12.41 -4.13 -1.93
N SER A 17 11.69 -3.89 -3.00
CA SER A 17 11.53 -4.85 -4.09
C SER A 17 11.50 -4.14 -5.43
N ALA A 18 11.85 -4.88 -6.48
CA ALA A 18 11.69 -4.44 -7.84
C ALA A 18 11.22 -5.61 -8.71
N VAL A 19 10.29 -5.31 -9.60
CA VAL A 19 9.77 -6.26 -10.59
C VAL A 19 9.88 -5.61 -11.96
N LEU A 20 10.44 -6.33 -12.92
CA LEU A 20 10.53 -5.92 -14.32
C LEU A 20 9.63 -6.82 -15.16
N LEU A 21 8.69 -6.22 -15.87
CA LEU A 21 7.73 -6.92 -16.71
C LEU A 21 7.89 -6.53 -18.17
N ASN A 22 7.68 -7.49 -19.07
CA ASN A 22 7.43 -7.21 -20.47
C ASN A 22 5.97 -6.74 -20.62
N VAL A 23 5.78 -5.46 -20.93
CA VAL A 23 4.43 -4.86 -21.03
C VAL A 23 3.57 -5.41 -22.18
N LYS A 24 4.17 -6.10 -23.16
CA LYS A 24 3.44 -6.69 -24.29
C LYS A 24 2.97 -8.11 -23.99
N THR A 25 3.74 -8.87 -23.23
CA THR A 25 3.49 -10.30 -22.99
C THR A 25 3.03 -10.57 -21.55
N GLY A 26 3.30 -9.67 -20.61
CA GLY A 26 3.09 -9.88 -19.19
C GLY A 26 4.18 -10.71 -18.50
N GLU A 27 5.21 -11.16 -19.25
CA GLU A 27 6.29 -11.97 -18.70
C GLU A 27 7.09 -11.22 -17.64
N VAL A 28 7.40 -11.88 -16.55
CA VAL A 28 8.30 -11.38 -15.52
C VAL A 28 9.74 -11.58 -15.98
N LEU A 29 10.43 -10.51 -16.31
CA LEU A 29 11.83 -10.53 -16.78
C LEU A 29 12.82 -10.55 -15.61
N ALA A 30 12.48 -9.92 -14.50
CA ALA A 30 13.29 -9.93 -13.28
C ALA A 30 12.43 -9.61 -12.06
N MET A 31 12.77 -10.25 -10.94
CA MET A 31 12.24 -9.94 -9.62
C MET A 31 13.38 -9.93 -8.62
N CYS A 32 13.37 -8.98 -7.70
CA CYS A 32 14.29 -8.96 -6.59
C CYS A 32 13.72 -8.23 -5.38
N SER A 33 14.14 -8.66 -4.20
CA SER A 33 13.79 -8.01 -2.94
C SER A 33 15.01 -7.87 -2.04
N THR A 34 14.89 -7.07 -1.01
CA THR A 34 15.87 -6.91 0.06
C THR A 34 15.11 -6.76 1.38
N PRO A 35 15.53 -7.39 2.49
CA PRO A 35 16.75 -8.20 2.67
C PRO A 35 16.73 -9.49 1.84
N VAL A 36 17.90 -10.06 1.56
CA VAL A 36 18.09 -11.21 0.66
C VAL A 36 18.49 -12.45 1.45
N LEU A 37 17.87 -13.58 1.13
CA LEU A 37 18.34 -14.89 1.54
C LEU A 37 19.61 -15.26 0.75
N SER A 38 20.66 -15.64 1.45
CA SER A 38 21.85 -16.25 0.85
C SER A 38 21.86 -17.75 1.22
N PRO A 39 21.70 -18.66 0.26
CA PRO A 39 21.77 -20.09 0.53
C PRO A 39 23.13 -20.52 1.11
N ASP A 40 24.19 -19.77 0.80
CA ASP A 40 25.54 -20.08 1.30
C ASP A 40 25.67 -19.87 2.81
N ASP A 41 24.88 -19.00 3.42
CA ASP A 41 24.86 -18.74 4.85
C ASP A 41 24.34 -19.96 5.65
N PHE A 42 23.67 -20.90 4.98
CA PHE A 42 23.10 -22.10 5.59
C PHE A 42 23.95 -23.36 5.35
N LYS A 43 25.16 -23.24 4.78
CA LYS A 43 26.07 -24.40 4.56
C LYS A 43 26.75 -24.90 5.83
N GLY A 44 26.56 -24.24 6.95
CA GLY A 44 27.16 -24.61 8.24
C GLY A 44 26.31 -24.15 9.41
N HIS A 45 26.97 -23.97 10.54
CA HIS A 45 26.33 -23.42 11.73
C HIS A 45 26.11 -21.90 11.55
N LEU A 46 24.89 -21.44 11.78
CA LEU A 46 24.59 -20.01 11.81
C LEU A 46 25.24 -19.40 13.06
N ASP A 47 26.14 -18.46 12.88
CA ASP A 47 26.64 -17.64 13.96
C ASP A 47 25.56 -16.70 14.52
N SER A 48 25.82 -16.08 15.66
CA SER A 48 24.84 -15.18 16.31
C SER A 48 24.40 -14.05 15.39
N LYS A 49 25.29 -13.48 14.59
CA LYS A 49 25.00 -12.37 13.69
C LYS A 49 24.10 -12.77 12.53
N LEU A 50 24.34 -13.94 11.93
CA LEU A 50 23.49 -14.50 10.88
C LEU A 50 22.15 -14.96 11.45
N ASN A 51 22.15 -15.53 12.68
CA ASN A 51 20.91 -15.88 13.35
C ASN A 51 20.03 -14.67 13.60
N ASP A 52 20.56 -13.57 14.11
CA ASP A 52 19.81 -12.32 14.31
C ASP A 52 19.33 -11.71 13.00
N TYR A 53 20.08 -11.87 11.92
CA TYR A 53 19.68 -11.39 10.60
C TYR A 53 18.52 -12.18 10.02
N TYR A 54 18.53 -13.51 10.15
CA TYR A 54 17.49 -14.39 9.62
C TYR A 54 16.29 -14.57 10.55
N PHE A 55 16.48 -14.42 11.86
CA PHE A 55 15.46 -14.61 12.89
C PHE A 55 15.38 -13.42 13.86
N PRO A 56 15.19 -12.20 13.37
CA PRO A 56 15.18 -11.02 14.22
C PRO A 56 14.04 -11.07 15.22
N GLN A 57 14.34 -10.78 16.48
CA GLN A 57 13.34 -10.74 17.55
C GLN A 57 12.36 -9.59 17.34
N GLY A 58 11.08 -9.91 17.32
CA GLY A 58 10.00 -8.91 17.21
C GLY A 58 9.95 -8.15 15.89
N ASP A 59 10.88 -8.35 14.98
CA ASP A 59 10.87 -7.70 13.67
C ASP A 59 10.12 -8.57 12.65
N LYS A 60 9.47 -7.88 11.73
CA LYS A 60 8.68 -8.46 10.66
C LYS A 60 9.44 -8.57 9.34
N TYR A 61 10.66 -8.05 9.31
CA TYR A 61 11.47 -7.92 8.10
C TYR A 61 12.69 -8.82 8.16
N ASN A 62 12.51 -10.07 7.79
CA ASN A 62 13.63 -11.00 7.67
C ASN A 62 13.74 -11.57 6.25
N PRO A 63 14.93 -12.04 5.83
CA PRO A 63 15.14 -12.59 4.50
C PRO A 63 14.40 -13.90 4.24
N LEU A 64 13.98 -14.62 5.28
CA LEU A 64 13.22 -15.87 5.17
C LEU A 64 11.73 -15.63 4.88
N ASN A 65 11.25 -14.43 5.14
CA ASN A 65 9.92 -14.04 4.75
C ASN A 65 9.99 -13.36 3.37
N PRO A 66 9.92 -14.14 2.30
CA PRO A 66 10.15 -13.62 0.96
C PRO A 66 9.12 -12.56 0.60
N GLY A 67 9.53 -11.75 -0.21
CA GLY A 67 8.67 -11.17 -1.14
C GLY A 67 7.90 -9.97 -0.70
N ALA A 68 8.58 -8.83 -0.54
CA ALA A 68 7.89 -7.57 -0.75
C ALA A 68 7.21 -7.57 -2.13
N GLU A 69 7.70 -8.37 -3.07
CA GLU A 69 7.21 -8.50 -4.44
C GLU A 69 5.97 -9.42 -4.57
N THR A 70 5.80 -10.41 -3.69
CA THR A 70 4.72 -11.39 -3.83
C THR A 70 3.75 -11.41 -2.66
N ASN A 71 4.22 -11.25 -1.42
CA ASN A 71 3.38 -11.46 -0.25
C ASN A 71 3.13 -10.22 0.63
N ARG A 72 3.70 -9.06 0.29
CA ARG A 72 3.48 -7.83 1.05
C ARG A 72 2.60 -6.85 0.31
N ALA A 73 1.45 -6.54 0.88
CA ALA A 73 0.64 -5.42 0.45
C ALA A 73 1.30 -4.11 0.88
N ILE A 74 1.82 -3.35 -0.09
CA ILE A 74 2.31 -1.99 0.12
C ILE A 74 1.23 -0.99 -0.31
N GLN A 75 1.18 0.15 0.36
CA GLN A 75 0.28 1.23 -0.05
C GLN A 75 0.72 1.75 -1.43
N SER A 76 -0.18 1.70 -2.40
CA SER A 76 0.08 2.14 -3.78
C SER A 76 0.41 3.64 -3.88
N GLY A 77 -0.07 4.44 -2.94
CA GLY A 77 0.13 5.89 -2.98
C GLY A 77 -0.37 6.51 -4.28
N SER A 78 0.44 7.38 -4.87
CA SER A 78 0.08 8.11 -6.09
C SER A 78 0.00 7.25 -7.35
N THR A 79 0.49 6.03 -7.33
CA THR A 79 0.33 5.10 -8.47
C THR A 79 -1.11 4.61 -8.65
N PHE A 80 -1.98 4.85 -7.66
CA PHE A 80 -3.42 4.59 -7.75
C PHE A 80 -4.20 5.70 -8.49
N LYS A 81 -3.60 6.86 -8.72
CA LYS A 81 -4.27 8.01 -9.36
C LYS A 81 -4.80 7.72 -10.77
N PRO A 82 -4.11 6.98 -11.65
CA PRO A 82 -4.66 6.55 -12.93
C PRO A 82 -6.00 5.82 -12.78
N ILE A 83 -6.11 4.89 -11.83
CA ILE A 83 -7.37 4.16 -11.55
C ILE A 83 -8.50 5.13 -11.19
N THR A 84 -8.23 6.08 -10.30
CA THR A 84 -9.22 7.09 -9.90
C THR A 84 -9.64 7.97 -11.08
N GLY A 85 -8.69 8.35 -11.94
CA GLY A 85 -8.97 9.17 -13.13
C GLY A 85 -9.80 8.41 -14.15
N MET A 86 -9.44 7.14 -14.43
CA MET A 86 -10.20 6.29 -15.34
C MET A 86 -11.63 6.05 -14.86
N ALA A 87 -11.82 5.80 -13.57
CA ALA A 87 -13.16 5.65 -12.99
C ALA A 87 -14.03 6.89 -13.20
N ALA A 88 -13.45 8.08 -13.09
CA ALA A 88 -14.20 9.33 -13.38
C ALA A 88 -14.50 9.51 -14.87
N MET A 89 -13.59 9.07 -15.75
CA MET A 89 -13.79 9.10 -17.21
C MET A 89 -14.87 8.11 -17.65
N GLU A 90 -14.79 6.85 -17.21
CA GLU A 90 -15.76 5.80 -17.57
C GLU A 90 -17.18 6.15 -17.11
N LYS A 91 -17.30 6.76 -15.95
CA LYS A 91 -18.59 7.28 -15.47
C LYS A 91 -19.09 8.52 -16.22
N GLY A 92 -18.33 9.06 -17.16
CA GLY A 92 -18.66 10.29 -17.90
C GLY A 92 -18.60 11.57 -17.03
N MET A 93 -17.95 11.50 -15.87
CA MET A 93 -17.87 12.62 -14.92
C MET A 93 -16.60 13.45 -15.06
N MET A 94 -15.76 13.13 -16.05
CA MET A 94 -14.52 13.84 -16.30
C MET A 94 -14.10 13.77 -17.77
N ASN A 95 -13.81 14.93 -18.34
CA ASN A 95 -13.11 15.06 -19.62
C ASN A 95 -11.63 15.40 -19.34
N PRO A 96 -10.66 14.56 -19.77
CA PRO A 96 -9.24 14.72 -19.41
C PRO A 96 -8.61 16.02 -19.94
N LEU A 97 -9.13 16.57 -21.02
CA LEU A 97 -8.61 17.79 -21.65
C LEU A 97 -9.23 19.06 -21.07
N ASN A 98 -10.55 19.05 -20.87
CA ASN A 98 -11.34 20.24 -20.62
C ASN A 98 -11.62 20.50 -19.14
N ASP A 99 -11.81 19.42 -18.33
CA ASP A 99 -12.10 19.57 -16.92
C ASP A 99 -10.88 20.04 -16.15
N ARG A 100 -11.06 21.12 -15.42
CA ARG A 100 -10.02 21.74 -14.61
C ARG A 100 -10.45 21.83 -13.15
N VAL A 101 -9.48 21.65 -12.27
CA VAL A 101 -9.65 21.82 -10.82
C VAL A 101 -8.61 22.84 -10.34
N ASN A 102 -9.05 23.81 -9.56
CA ASN A 102 -8.14 24.79 -8.96
C ASN A 102 -7.53 24.23 -7.66
N CYS A 103 -6.28 23.85 -7.71
CA CYS A 103 -5.53 23.35 -6.56
C CYS A 103 -4.90 24.51 -5.77
N LYS A 104 -5.47 24.83 -4.63
CA LYS A 104 -4.96 25.83 -3.67
C LYS A 104 -4.07 25.20 -2.57
N GLY A 105 -3.46 24.01 -2.81
CA GLY A 105 -2.62 23.30 -1.86
C GLY A 105 -3.37 22.43 -0.85
N ARG A 106 -4.71 22.45 -0.88
CA ARG A 106 -5.57 21.64 -0.02
C ARG A 106 -6.91 21.41 -0.72
N TYR A 107 -7.48 20.23 -0.52
CA TYR A 107 -8.83 19.94 -0.99
C TYR A 107 -9.85 20.59 -0.04
N TRP A 108 -10.96 21.09 -0.59
CA TRP A 108 -11.95 21.92 0.12
C TRP A 108 -13.06 21.12 0.82
N VAL A 109 -13.08 19.81 0.64
CA VAL A 109 -14.03 18.91 1.32
C VAL A 109 -13.31 18.17 2.43
N ALA A 110 -13.98 17.96 3.58
CA ALA A 110 -13.44 17.17 4.68
C ALA A 110 -13.00 15.76 4.20
N PRO A 111 -11.89 15.24 4.69
CA PRO A 111 -10.99 15.70 5.76
C PRO A 111 -9.93 16.74 5.36
N TYR A 112 -10.16 17.55 4.32
CA TYR A 112 -9.29 18.66 3.89
C TYR A 112 -7.84 18.23 3.61
N ILE A 113 -7.65 17.16 2.88
CA ILE A 113 -6.34 16.57 2.62
C ILE A 113 -5.42 17.57 1.91
N LYS A 114 -4.20 17.68 2.41
CA LYS A 114 -3.18 18.55 1.81
C LYS A 114 -2.69 18.01 0.47
N CYS A 115 -2.41 18.91 -0.45
CA CYS A 115 -1.66 18.62 -1.65
C CYS A 115 -0.15 18.83 -1.42
N THR A 116 0.66 18.34 -2.33
CA THR A 116 2.12 18.49 -2.32
C THR A 116 2.56 19.93 -2.60
N GLY A 117 1.71 20.72 -3.23
CA GLY A 117 1.94 22.12 -3.55
C GLY A 117 0.66 22.83 -4.01
N VAL A 118 0.78 24.11 -4.32
CA VAL A 118 -0.27 24.91 -4.95
C VAL A 118 -0.06 24.84 -6.47
N HIS A 119 -0.94 24.13 -7.19
CA HIS A 119 -0.76 23.87 -8.62
C HIS A 119 -1.64 24.76 -9.52
N GLY A 120 -2.53 25.58 -8.94
CA GLY A 120 -3.48 26.37 -9.69
C GLY A 120 -4.50 25.52 -10.45
N PHE A 121 -4.92 25.99 -11.63
CA PHE A 121 -5.83 25.24 -12.49
C PHE A 121 -5.11 24.11 -13.23
N VAL A 122 -5.43 22.88 -12.90
CA VAL A 122 -4.87 21.66 -13.50
C VAL A 122 -5.96 20.85 -14.19
N ASN A 123 -5.65 20.29 -15.34
CA ASN A 123 -6.42 19.23 -16.01
C ASN A 123 -5.84 17.86 -15.63
N TYR A 124 -6.36 16.77 -16.20
CA TYR A 124 -5.90 15.41 -15.89
C TYR A 124 -4.39 15.24 -16.12
N TYR A 125 -3.85 15.69 -17.26
CA TYR A 125 -2.44 15.50 -17.60
C TYR A 125 -1.50 16.29 -16.69
N SER A 126 -1.78 17.56 -16.46
CA SER A 126 -0.98 18.37 -15.55
C SER A 126 -1.13 17.92 -14.10
N ALA A 127 -2.31 17.44 -13.71
CA ALA A 127 -2.51 16.86 -12.38
C ALA A 127 -1.74 15.55 -12.18
N MET A 128 -1.61 14.72 -13.22
CA MET A 128 -0.75 13.52 -13.19
C MET A 128 0.72 13.91 -13.06
N ALA A 129 1.20 14.85 -13.89
CA ALA A 129 2.59 15.31 -13.90
C ALA A 129 3.02 15.87 -12.52
N HIS A 130 2.15 16.64 -11.87
CA HIS A 130 2.39 17.22 -10.56
C HIS A 130 1.95 16.33 -9.40
N SER A 131 1.41 15.16 -9.68
CA SER A 131 0.82 14.27 -8.65
C SER A 131 -0.18 15.00 -7.74
N CYS A 132 -1.06 15.82 -8.31
CA CYS A 132 -1.97 16.72 -7.60
C CYS A 132 -3.04 15.97 -6.81
N ASN A 133 -2.92 15.94 -5.50
CA ASN A 133 -3.90 15.27 -4.63
C ASN A 133 -5.29 15.91 -4.73
N THR A 134 -5.36 17.23 -4.82
CA THR A 134 -6.64 17.97 -4.91
C THR A 134 -7.46 17.56 -6.12
N TYR A 135 -6.80 17.43 -7.29
CA TYR A 135 -7.47 16.98 -8.51
C TYR A 135 -8.05 15.58 -8.37
N PHE A 136 -7.22 14.62 -7.93
CA PHE A 136 -7.66 13.23 -7.85
C PHE A 136 -8.65 12.96 -6.72
N GLN A 137 -8.67 13.75 -5.67
CA GLN A 137 -9.75 13.72 -4.68
C GLN A 137 -11.07 14.17 -5.26
N GLU A 138 -11.08 15.24 -6.08
CA GLU A 138 -12.30 15.67 -6.78
C GLU A 138 -12.75 14.63 -7.80
N MET A 139 -11.83 14.02 -8.55
CA MET A 139 -12.18 12.95 -9.49
C MET A 139 -12.74 11.72 -8.75
N GLY A 140 -12.15 11.35 -7.63
CA GLY A 140 -12.66 10.27 -6.79
C GLY A 140 -14.06 10.55 -6.22
N ARG A 141 -14.33 11.78 -5.83
CA ARG A 141 -15.67 12.20 -5.39
C ARG A 141 -16.69 12.10 -6.51
N ARG A 142 -16.33 12.51 -7.73
CA ARG A 142 -17.21 12.44 -8.90
C ARG A 142 -17.45 11.00 -9.35
N ALA A 143 -16.41 10.17 -9.41
CA ALA A 143 -16.52 8.76 -9.76
C ALA A 143 -17.35 8.00 -8.72
N GLY A 144 -17.11 8.27 -7.45
CA GLY A 144 -17.70 7.52 -6.34
C GLY A 144 -16.96 6.19 -6.10
N LYS A 145 -17.18 5.65 -4.91
CA LYS A 145 -16.44 4.48 -4.43
C LYS A 145 -16.64 3.23 -5.29
N ASP A 146 -17.87 3.01 -5.73
CA ASP A 146 -18.23 1.77 -6.42
C ASP A 146 -17.56 1.68 -7.80
N GLU A 147 -17.51 2.80 -8.53
CA GLU A 147 -16.81 2.87 -9.81
C GLU A 147 -15.30 2.74 -9.67
N ILE A 148 -14.71 3.37 -8.64
CA ILE A 148 -13.28 3.21 -8.35
C ILE A 148 -12.94 1.75 -8.05
N ILE A 149 -13.78 1.05 -7.27
CA ILE A 149 -13.60 -0.37 -6.96
C ILE A 149 -13.73 -1.20 -8.24
N ASN A 150 -14.74 -0.94 -9.06
CA ASN A 150 -14.98 -1.63 -10.31
C ASN A 150 -13.76 -1.54 -11.24
N VAL A 151 -13.28 -0.34 -11.51
CA VAL A 151 -12.08 -0.13 -12.35
C VAL A 151 -10.84 -0.78 -11.73
N ALA A 152 -10.64 -0.65 -10.42
CA ALA A 152 -9.53 -1.29 -9.75
C ALA A 152 -9.54 -2.83 -9.92
N GLN A 153 -10.72 -3.45 -9.83
CA GLN A 153 -10.89 -4.89 -10.05
C GLN A 153 -10.64 -5.30 -11.50
N GLN A 154 -11.04 -4.49 -12.48
CA GLN A 154 -10.72 -4.72 -13.90
C GLN A 154 -9.21 -4.72 -14.17
N PHE A 155 -8.45 -3.94 -13.39
CA PHE A 155 -6.97 -3.98 -13.38
C PHE A 155 -6.38 -5.11 -12.53
N GLY A 156 -7.19 -6.02 -12.01
CA GLY A 156 -6.75 -7.16 -11.20
C GLY A 156 -6.35 -6.81 -9.77
N LEU A 157 -6.57 -5.56 -9.31
CA LEU A 157 -6.25 -5.19 -7.94
C LEU A 157 -7.17 -5.90 -6.94
N GLY A 158 -6.59 -6.46 -5.90
CA GLY A 158 -7.30 -7.27 -4.91
C GLY A 158 -7.43 -8.75 -5.30
N SER A 159 -6.75 -9.19 -6.36
CA SER A 159 -6.72 -10.58 -6.83
C SER A 159 -5.29 -11.06 -6.99
N LYS A 160 -5.10 -12.38 -6.92
CA LYS A 160 -3.81 -13.00 -7.27
C LYS A 160 -3.59 -12.93 -8.78
N THR A 161 -2.35 -12.73 -9.21
CA THR A 161 -1.97 -12.71 -10.62
C THR A 161 -1.90 -14.12 -11.23
N GLY A 162 -1.74 -15.13 -10.36
CA GLY A 162 -1.52 -16.51 -10.77
C GLY A 162 -0.07 -16.81 -11.13
N ILE A 163 0.88 -15.98 -10.69
CA ILE A 163 2.30 -16.25 -10.83
C ILE A 163 2.66 -17.57 -10.14
N ASP A 164 3.50 -18.37 -10.77
CA ASP A 164 3.96 -19.67 -10.25
C ASP A 164 5.02 -19.48 -9.15
N LEU A 165 4.65 -18.77 -8.09
CA LEU A 165 5.45 -18.58 -6.90
C LEU A 165 4.60 -18.82 -5.64
N PRO A 166 5.18 -19.44 -4.60
CA PRO A 166 4.45 -19.69 -3.37
C PRO A 166 4.11 -18.39 -2.65
N GLN A 167 2.99 -18.40 -1.91
CA GLN A 167 2.59 -17.34 -0.99
C GLN A 167 2.28 -15.99 -1.67
N GLU A 168 1.84 -15.97 -2.92
CA GLU A 168 1.34 -14.74 -3.53
C GLU A 168 0.17 -14.17 -2.72
N SER A 169 0.26 -12.90 -2.37
CA SER A 169 -0.82 -12.14 -1.74
C SER A 169 -1.75 -11.55 -2.81
N SER A 170 -3.06 -11.66 -2.61
CA SER A 170 -4.03 -10.93 -3.44
C SER A 170 -3.96 -9.41 -3.24
N GLY A 171 -3.19 -8.96 -2.25
CA GLY A 171 -3.22 -7.57 -1.83
C GLY A 171 -4.52 -7.22 -1.10
N LEU A 172 -4.76 -5.93 -0.95
CA LEU A 172 -5.97 -5.42 -0.31
C LEU A 172 -6.57 -4.27 -1.13
N LEU A 173 -7.75 -4.51 -1.68
CA LEU A 173 -8.59 -3.45 -2.21
C LEU A 173 -9.62 -3.06 -1.14
N PRO A 174 -9.49 -1.87 -0.50
CA PRO A 174 -10.35 -1.48 0.60
C PRO A 174 -11.77 -1.19 0.11
N THR A 175 -12.70 -2.07 0.45
CA THR A 175 -14.14 -1.91 0.18
C THR A 175 -14.87 -1.39 1.41
N PRO A 176 -16.12 -0.88 1.28
CA PRO A 176 -16.94 -0.53 2.44
C PRO A 176 -17.20 -1.70 3.38
N ALA A 177 -17.38 -2.91 2.83
CA ALA A 177 -17.57 -4.13 3.61
C ALA A 177 -16.33 -4.46 4.43
N TRP A 178 -15.15 -4.46 3.82
CA TRP A 178 -13.87 -4.63 4.50
C TRP A 178 -13.67 -3.58 5.61
N LYS A 179 -13.95 -2.30 5.31
CA LYS A 179 -13.82 -1.23 6.32
C LYS A 179 -14.72 -1.45 7.52
N LYS A 180 -15.95 -1.92 7.29
CA LYS A 180 -16.89 -2.25 8.37
C LYS A 180 -16.36 -3.40 9.22
N GLU A 181 -15.87 -4.46 8.59
CA GLU A 181 -15.29 -5.62 9.27
C GLU A 181 -14.09 -5.22 10.13
N VAL A 182 -13.12 -4.51 9.56
CA VAL A 182 -11.92 -4.05 10.28
C VAL A 182 -12.28 -3.14 11.45
N ASN A 183 -13.21 -2.20 11.26
CA ASN A 183 -13.67 -1.33 12.34
C ASN A 183 -14.33 -2.13 13.47
N SER A 184 -15.11 -3.15 13.14
CA SER A 184 -15.73 -4.04 14.13
C SER A 184 -14.66 -4.80 14.93
N LEU A 185 -13.67 -5.37 14.25
CA LEU A 185 -12.54 -6.07 14.88
C LEU A 185 -11.73 -5.15 15.81
N LEU A 186 -11.41 -3.94 15.35
CA LEU A 186 -10.67 -2.96 16.15
C LEU A 186 -11.47 -2.51 17.38
N THR A 187 -12.79 -2.35 17.23
CA THR A 187 -13.69 -1.99 18.31
C THR A 187 -13.75 -3.10 19.34
N ASN A 188 -13.94 -4.34 18.92
CA ASN A 188 -13.98 -5.49 19.83
C ASN A 188 -12.66 -5.63 20.61
N ARG A 189 -11.50 -5.57 19.94
CA ARG A 189 -10.19 -5.60 20.62
C ARG A 189 -10.02 -4.49 21.65
N LYS A 190 -10.53 -3.30 21.37
CA LYS A 190 -10.50 -2.19 22.33
C LYS A 190 -11.35 -2.49 23.55
N TYR A 191 -12.54 -3.06 23.37
CA TYR A 191 -13.42 -3.43 24.48
C TYR A 191 -12.85 -4.59 25.31
N ASP A 192 -12.24 -5.57 24.67
CA ASP A 192 -11.58 -6.70 25.36
C ASP A 192 -10.42 -6.20 26.23
N ALA A 193 -9.56 -5.34 25.70
CA ALA A 193 -8.47 -4.74 26.47
C ALA A 193 -8.94 -3.86 27.63
N LEU A 194 -10.07 -3.14 27.46
CA LEU A 194 -10.67 -2.38 28.54
C LEU A 194 -11.27 -3.28 29.64
N ARG A 195 -11.84 -4.41 29.25
CA ARG A 195 -12.37 -5.40 30.19
C ARG A 195 -11.25 -5.99 31.04
N GLU A 196 -10.14 -6.45 30.42
CA GLU A 196 -8.97 -6.95 31.16
C GLU A 196 -8.43 -5.93 32.16
N GLN A 197 -8.31 -4.67 31.75
CA GLN A 197 -7.86 -3.60 32.65
C GLN A 197 -8.80 -3.35 33.83
N LEU A 198 -10.10 -3.50 33.63
CA LEU A 198 -11.10 -3.36 34.69
C LEU A 198 -11.07 -4.55 35.64
N GLU A 199 -10.93 -5.77 35.13
CA GLU A 199 -10.79 -6.99 35.91
C GLU A 199 -9.54 -6.92 36.79
N ASP A 200 -8.37 -6.60 36.22
CA ASP A 200 -7.11 -6.39 36.97
C ASP A 200 -7.24 -5.33 38.08
N LYS A 201 -7.95 -4.25 37.79
CA LYS A 201 -8.17 -3.19 38.75
C LYS A 201 -9.12 -3.62 39.88
N TYR A 202 -10.11 -4.41 39.55
CA TYR A 202 -11.08 -4.94 40.52
C TYR A 202 -10.43 -5.94 41.46
N ASP A 203 -9.62 -6.84 40.91
CA ASP A 203 -8.88 -7.85 41.72
C ASP A 203 -7.89 -7.21 42.69
N LYS A 204 -7.27 -6.09 42.30
CA LYS A 204 -6.38 -5.31 43.17
C LYS A 204 -7.13 -4.51 44.28
N LEU A 205 -8.42 -4.35 44.16
CA LEU A 205 -9.24 -3.67 45.20
C LEU A 205 -9.84 -4.63 46.23
N ILE A 206 -9.91 -5.93 45.89
CA ILE A 206 -10.49 -6.97 46.75
C ILE A 206 -9.40 -7.70 47.53
N ASN A 207 -8.16 -7.74 47.06
CA ASN A 207 -6.98 -8.31 47.72
C ASN A 207 -6.13 -7.23 48.36
#